data_fd95bc32b21f260589850a369a5efa39
#
_entry.id   fd95bc32b21f260589850a369a5efa39
#
_cell.length_a   1.000
_cell.length_b   1.000
_cell.length_c   1.000
_cell.angle_alpha   90.00
_cell.angle_beta   90.00
_cell.angle_gamma   90.00
#
_symmetry.space_group_name_H-M   'P 1'
#
loop_
_entity.id
_entity.type
_entity.pdbx_description
1 polymer ?
#
loop_
_entity_poly.entity_id
_entity_poly.type
_entity_poly.pdbx_seq_one_letter_code
_entity_poly.pdbx_strand_id
1 'polypeptide(L)'
;AHSAYSGNITLTLPASTDTLLGRATTDTLTNKTLTTPIIAEIDSGSTITLDATTDIILDADGADIIFKDGGTSIATFTNSSTDFIIETATSDKDLIFKVNDGGSSTEVARFDGDVSAFKMASGKQLQLGAAEEHISGDGTDITFAVGSGGDINIGSGIGLTFGDDGEKIEGDGTD
;
A
#
# COMPACT_ATOMS: atom_id res chain seq x y z
N ALA A 1 -17.89 -1.71 56.65
CA ALA A 1 -16.42 -1.69 56.46
C ALA A 1 -16.05 -2.78 55.48
N HIS A 2 -15.43 -2.42 54.38
CA HIS A 2 -14.98 -3.38 53.35
C HIS A 2 -13.70 -4.06 53.84
N SER A 3 -13.75 -5.37 54.05
CA SER A 3 -12.69 -6.17 54.68
C SER A 3 -11.50 -6.53 53.79
N ALA A 4 -11.23 -5.76 52.73
CA ALA A 4 -10.25 -6.14 51.70
C ALA A 4 -8.95 -5.32 51.69
N TYR A 5 -8.70 -4.49 52.70
CA TYR A 5 -7.44 -3.72 52.76
C TYR A 5 -6.55 -4.26 53.89
N SER A 6 -5.64 -5.14 53.58
CA SER A 6 -4.51 -5.48 54.47
C SER A 6 -3.29 -4.68 54.01
N GLY A 7 -2.98 -3.62 54.76
CA GLY A 7 -1.83 -2.73 54.50
C GLY A 7 -2.20 -1.25 54.34
N ASN A 8 -1.20 -0.38 54.49
CA ASN A 8 -1.37 1.06 54.28
C ASN A 8 -1.43 1.34 52.78
N ILE A 9 -2.64 1.56 52.25
CA ILE A 9 -2.84 2.01 50.86
C ILE A 9 -3.07 3.52 50.89
N THR A 10 -2.18 4.28 50.25
CA THR A 10 -2.35 5.71 50.07
C THR A 10 -3.05 5.98 48.75
N LEU A 11 -4.29 6.50 48.80
CA LEU A 11 -4.96 7.05 47.64
C LEU A 11 -4.77 8.57 47.65
N THR A 12 -3.93 9.06 46.72
CA THR A 12 -3.75 10.50 46.53
C THR A 12 -4.86 11.01 45.63
N LEU A 13 -5.73 11.85 46.13
CA LEU A 13 -6.78 12.50 45.35
C LEU A 13 -6.23 13.80 44.72
N PRO A 14 -6.71 14.19 43.51
CA PRO A 14 -6.42 15.49 42.95
C PRO A 14 -6.81 16.64 43.87
N ALA A 15 -6.02 17.71 43.93
CA ALA A 15 -6.31 18.89 44.75
C ALA A 15 -7.47 19.76 44.17
N SER A 16 -7.91 19.46 42.96
CA SER A 16 -9.04 20.08 42.26
C SER A 16 -10.14 19.04 41.99
N THR A 17 -11.34 19.51 41.63
CA THR A 17 -12.43 18.62 41.20
C THR A 17 -12.01 17.82 40.01
N ASP A 18 -11.88 16.50 40.16
CA ASP A 18 -11.53 15.57 39.08
C ASP A 18 -12.28 14.24 39.29
N THR A 19 -12.33 13.42 38.25
CA THR A 19 -13.02 12.12 38.28
C THR A 19 -12.02 11.00 38.50
N LEU A 20 -12.30 10.13 39.47
CA LEU A 20 -11.58 8.87 39.65
C LEU A 20 -12.17 7.83 38.70
N LEU A 21 -11.31 7.28 37.84
CA LEU A 21 -11.72 6.24 36.88
C LEU A 21 -11.79 4.88 37.60
N GLY A 22 -12.91 4.23 37.51
CA GLY A 22 -13.13 2.90 38.07
C GLY A 22 -12.65 1.81 37.14
N ARG A 23 -12.12 0.72 37.69
CA ARG A 23 -11.61 -0.41 36.94
C ARG A 23 -12.69 -1.17 36.14
N ALA A 24 -13.96 -1.07 36.57
CA ALA A 24 -15.10 -1.77 35.97
C ALA A 24 -16.20 -0.80 35.50
N THR A 25 -15.88 0.49 35.35
CA THR A 25 -16.81 1.53 34.89
C THR A 25 -16.52 1.89 33.43
N THR A 26 -17.55 2.37 32.73
CA THR A 26 -17.40 2.96 31.39
C THR A 26 -17.08 4.44 31.58
N ASP A 27 -15.80 4.81 31.47
CA ASP A 27 -15.33 6.16 31.73
C ASP A 27 -14.78 6.80 30.46
N THR A 28 -14.96 8.11 30.29
CA THR A 28 -14.39 8.89 29.21
C THR A 28 -13.17 9.65 29.72
N LEU A 29 -12.02 9.41 29.10
CA LEU A 29 -10.77 10.15 29.32
C LEU A 29 -10.73 11.38 28.41
N THR A 30 -10.81 12.58 28.97
CA THR A 30 -10.68 13.85 28.25
C THR A 30 -9.42 14.59 28.69
N ASN A 31 -8.69 15.17 27.71
CA ASN A 31 -7.46 15.93 27.94
C ASN A 31 -6.41 15.17 28.76
N LYS A 32 -6.23 13.87 28.49
CA LYS A 32 -5.26 13.03 29.16
C LYS A 32 -4.10 12.67 28.24
N THR A 33 -2.89 12.80 28.75
CA THR A 33 -1.69 12.24 28.11
C THR A 33 -1.45 10.85 28.67
N LEU A 34 -1.42 9.84 27.81
CA LEU A 34 -1.10 8.46 28.18
C LEU A 34 0.35 8.19 27.76
N THR A 35 1.23 7.98 28.73
CA THR A 35 2.63 7.64 28.48
C THR A 35 2.79 6.13 28.50
N THR A 36 3.26 5.54 27.40
CA THR A 36 3.46 4.09 27.23
C THR A 36 2.24 3.23 27.61
N PRO A 37 1.04 3.51 27.06
CA PRO A 37 -0.13 2.70 27.35
C PRO A 37 0.00 1.31 26.69
N ILE A 38 -0.46 0.25 27.40
CA ILE A 38 -0.67 -1.07 26.79
C ILE A 38 -2.16 -1.17 26.48
N ILE A 39 -2.51 -1.18 25.19
CA ILE A 39 -3.88 -1.22 24.69
C ILE A 39 -4.04 -2.45 23.82
N ALA A 40 -4.91 -3.38 24.21
CA ALA A 40 -5.14 -4.61 23.45
C ALA A 40 -5.96 -4.36 22.19
N GLU A 41 -6.87 -3.39 22.23
CA GLU A 41 -7.74 -3.05 21.10
C GLU A 41 -8.16 -1.58 21.19
N ILE A 42 -8.18 -0.91 20.05
CA ILE A 42 -8.77 0.43 19.89
C ILE A 42 -10.02 0.25 19.03
N ASP A 43 -11.20 0.25 19.66
CA ASP A 43 -12.49 0.20 18.97
C ASP A 43 -13.14 1.58 19.01
N SER A 44 -13.67 2.03 17.88
CA SER A 44 -14.31 3.33 17.76
C SER A 44 -15.53 3.23 16.84
N GLY A 45 -16.66 3.75 17.32
CA GLY A 45 -17.86 3.95 16.50
C GLY A 45 -17.73 5.05 15.44
N SER A 46 -16.54 5.66 15.30
CA SER A 46 -16.23 6.75 14.37
C SER A 46 -14.81 6.59 13.83
N THR A 47 -14.28 7.63 13.21
CA THR A 47 -12.91 7.65 12.68
C THR A 47 -11.88 7.63 13.82
N ILE A 48 -10.83 6.82 13.66
CA ILE A 48 -9.61 6.89 14.47
C ILE A 48 -8.56 7.67 13.65
N THR A 49 -8.08 8.78 14.20
CA THR A 49 -7.01 9.58 13.62
C THR A 49 -5.73 9.34 14.40
N LEU A 50 -4.67 8.91 13.72
CA LEU A 50 -3.30 8.84 14.23
C LEU A 50 -2.55 10.03 13.65
N ASP A 51 -2.30 11.05 14.47
CA ASP A 51 -1.60 12.28 14.08
C ASP A 51 -0.31 12.41 14.88
N ALA A 52 0.82 12.23 14.23
CA ALA A 52 2.14 12.31 14.83
C ALA A 52 2.96 13.44 14.19
N THR A 53 3.69 14.18 15.01
CA THR A 53 4.58 15.25 14.52
C THR A 53 5.86 14.73 13.87
N THR A 54 6.17 13.44 14.02
CA THR A 54 7.31 12.76 13.38
C THR A 54 6.81 11.57 12.58
N ASP A 55 6.97 10.35 13.09
CA ASP A 55 6.69 9.11 12.38
C ASP A 55 5.56 8.34 13.04
N ILE A 56 4.81 7.58 12.26
CA ILE A 56 3.93 6.51 12.72
C ILE A 56 4.61 5.19 12.36
N ILE A 57 5.02 4.44 13.38
CA ILE A 57 5.65 3.13 13.20
C ILE A 57 4.59 2.07 13.50
N LEU A 58 4.35 1.18 12.54
CA LEU A 58 3.52 0.00 12.69
C LEU A 58 4.45 -1.21 12.72
N ASP A 59 4.70 -1.72 13.93
CA ASP A 59 5.60 -2.84 14.17
C ASP A 59 4.79 -4.05 14.64
N ALA A 60 4.75 -5.08 13.80
CA ALA A 60 3.99 -6.30 14.02
C ALA A 60 4.94 -7.51 14.07
N ASP A 61 5.22 -8.03 15.26
CA ASP A 61 6.07 -9.22 15.46
C ASP A 61 5.55 -10.47 14.72
N GLY A 62 4.26 -10.50 14.35
CA GLY A 62 3.63 -11.55 13.54
C GLY A 62 3.89 -11.44 12.04
N ALA A 63 4.75 -10.51 11.60
CA ALA A 63 5.12 -10.22 10.22
C ALA A 63 4.05 -9.47 9.38
N ASP A 64 2.77 -9.47 9.75
CA ASP A 64 1.69 -8.96 8.93
C ASP A 64 1.03 -7.69 9.49
N ILE A 65 0.81 -6.71 8.61
CA ILE A 65 -0.15 -5.61 8.83
C ILE A 65 -1.33 -5.86 7.89
N ILE A 66 -2.50 -6.15 8.46
CA ILE A 66 -3.67 -6.63 7.72
C ILE A 66 -4.69 -5.51 7.58
N PHE A 67 -5.14 -5.24 6.36
CA PHE A 67 -6.23 -4.34 6.05
C PHE A 67 -7.54 -5.12 5.88
N LYS A 68 -8.59 -4.69 6.61
CA LYS A 68 -9.91 -5.36 6.60
C LYS A 68 -11.02 -4.36 6.30
N ASP A 69 -12.07 -4.87 5.67
CA ASP A 69 -13.35 -4.20 5.53
C ASP A 69 -14.47 -5.17 5.96
N GLY A 70 -15.31 -4.74 6.93
CA GLY A 70 -16.37 -5.56 7.48
C GLY A 70 -15.89 -6.91 8.04
N GLY A 71 -14.66 -6.98 8.58
CA GLY A 71 -14.04 -8.20 9.11
C GLY A 71 -13.32 -9.06 8.06
N THR A 72 -13.52 -8.80 6.77
CA THR A 72 -12.87 -9.51 5.66
C THR A 72 -11.52 -8.88 5.35
N SER A 73 -10.45 -9.70 5.27
CA SER A 73 -9.14 -9.23 4.84
C SER A 73 -9.17 -8.87 3.36
N ILE A 74 -8.71 -7.66 3.01
CA ILE A 74 -8.65 -7.14 1.64
C ILE A 74 -7.22 -7.05 1.12
N ALA A 75 -6.26 -6.74 2.01
CA ALA A 75 -4.85 -6.65 1.66
C ALA A 75 -3.96 -6.90 2.88
N THR A 76 -2.71 -7.26 2.63
CA THR A 76 -1.66 -7.40 3.64
C THR A 76 -0.37 -6.72 3.22
N PHE A 77 0.35 -6.19 4.22
CA PHE A 77 1.78 -5.92 4.11
C PHE A 77 2.50 -6.96 4.96
N THR A 78 3.34 -7.77 4.31
CA THR A 78 3.98 -8.93 4.94
C THR A 78 5.50 -8.84 4.83
N ASN A 79 6.20 -9.17 5.92
CA ASN A 79 7.63 -9.46 5.88
C ASN A 79 7.82 -10.97 5.73
N SER A 80 8.40 -11.42 4.62
CA SER A 80 8.75 -12.82 4.41
C SER A 80 10.24 -12.95 4.10
N SER A 81 11.02 -13.49 5.05
CA SER A 81 12.47 -13.68 4.90
C SER A 81 13.21 -12.40 4.47
N THR A 82 12.81 -11.25 5.03
CA THR A 82 13.27 -9.88 4.72
C THR A 82 12.71 -9.24 3.44
N ASP A 83 11.94 -9.95 2.63
CA ASP A 83 11.21 -9.36 1.53
C ASP A 83 9.95 -8.62 2.04
N PHE A 84 9.68 -7.44 1.50
CA PHE A 84 8.45 -6.68 1.74
C PHE A 84 7.42 -7.00 0.67
N ILE A 85 6.34 -7.67 1.08
CA ILE A 85 5.27 -8.13 0.19
C ILE A 85 4.05 -7.24 0.37
N ILE A 86 3.44 -6.83 -0.75
CA ILE A 86 2.12 -6.19 -0.82
C ILE A 86 1.20 -7.16 -1.54
N GLU A 87 0.18 -7.67 -0.86
CA GLU A 87 -0.70 -8.71 -1.39
C GLU A 87 -2.18 -8.31 -1.27
N THR A 88 -2.98 -8.61 -2.30
CA THR A 88 -4.44 -8.61 -2.23
C THR A 88 -4.92 -9.93 -1.65
N ALA A 89 -5.71 -9.90 -0.57
CA ALA A 89 -6.10 -11.11 0.18
C ALA A 89 -7.29 -11.87 -0.42
N THR A 90 -7.93 -11.31 -1.45
CA THR A 90 -9.12 -11.90 -2.07
C THR A 90 -8.79 -12.41 -3.47
N SER A 91 -9.19 -13.68 -3.77
CA SER A 91 -8.98 -14.29 -5.10
C SER A 91 -9.51 -13.40 -6.22
N ASP A 92 -8.76 -13.34 -7.31
CA ASP A 92 -9.10 -12.62 -8.54
C ASP A 92 -9.36 -11.11 -8.35
N LYS A 93 -8.81 -10.53 -7.27
CA LYS A 93 -8.87 -9.08 -7.02
C LYS A 93 -7.53 -8.43 -7.26
N ASP A 94 -7.60 -7.19 -7.72
CA ASP A 94 -6.47 -6.43 -8.24
C ASP A 94 -5.88 -5.50 -7.20
N LEU A 95 -4.58 -5.29 -7.30
CA LEU A 95 -3.93 -4.13 -6.71
C LEU A 95 -3.93 -2.99 -7.75
N ILE A 96 -4.74 -1.96 -7.52
CA ILE A 96 -5.02 -0.90 -8.49
C ILE A 96 -4.30 0.39 -8.10
N PHE A 97 -3.58 0.99 -9.05
CA PHE A 97 -2.94 2.29 -8.91
C PHE A 97 -3.77 3.38 -9.59
N LYS A 98 -4.20 4.37 -8.81
CA LYS A 98 -4.99 5.51 -9.27
C LYS A 98 -4.31 6.82 -8.92
N VAL A 99 -4.53 7.83 -9.75
CA VAL A 99 -4.12 9.21 -9.51
C VAL A 99 -5.34 10.13 -9.54
N ASN A 100 -5.21 11.30 -8.94
CA ASN A 100 -6.17 12.38 -9.12
C ASN A 100 -5.75 13.19 -10.36
N ASP A 101 -6.46 13.01 -11.45
CA ASP A 101 -6.24 13.70 -12.71
C ASP A 101 -7.36 14.73 -12.93
N GLY A 102 -7.03 16.00 -12.73
CA GLY A 102 -8.00 17.09 -12.87
C GLY A 102 -9.21 17.00 -11.94
N GLY A 103 -9.09 16.42 -10.75
CA GLY A 103 -10.18 16.21 -9.79
C GLY A 103 -10.89 14.86 -9.95
N SER A 104 -10.53 14.05 -10.94
CA SER A 104 -11.10 12.72 -11.20
C SER A 104 -10.16 11.60 -10.74
N SER A 105 -10.71 10.58 -10.07
CA SER A 105 -9.95 9.38 -9.71
C SER A 105 -9.74 8.51 -10.95
N THR A 106 -8.52 8.54 -11.50
CA THR A 106 -8.17 7.88 -12.76
C THR A 106 -7.23 6.71 -12.52
N GLU A 107 -7.56 5.53 -13.05
CA GLU A 107 -6.68 4.38 -13.02
C GLU A 107 -5.53 4.55 -14.01
N VAL A 108 -4.32 4.22 -13.56
CA VAL A 108 -3.10 4.22 -14.39
C VAL A 108 -2.66 2.80 -14.71
N ALA A 109 -2.63 1.93 -13.68
CA ALA A 109 -2.18 0.55 -13.81
C ALA A 109 -2.76 -0.33 -12.72
N ARG A 110 -2.67 -1.63 -12.88
CA ARG A 110 -2.99 -2.64 -11.88
C ARG A 110 -2.07 -3.86 -11.96
N PHE A 111 -1.93 -4.56 -10.86
CA PHE A 111 -1.64 -5.99 -10.89
C PHE A 111 -2.98 -6.70 -10.92
N ASP A 112 -3.25 -7.34 -12.06
CA ASP A 112 -4.52 -8.01 -12.37
C ASP A 112 -4.48 -9.42 -11.79
N GLY A 113 -5.33 -9.69 -10.77
CA GLY A 113 -5.33 -10.94 -10.04
C GLY A 113 -5.91 -12.11 -10.82
N ASP A 114 -6.82 -11.84 -11.76
CA ASP A 114 -7.46 -12.88 -12.59
C ASP A 114 -6.48 -13.52 -13.56
N VAL A 115 -5.61 -12.70 -14.19
CA VAL A 115 -4.65 -13.16 -15.19
C VAL A 115 -3.19 -13.12 -14.73
N SER A 116 -2.94 -12.71 -13.48
CA SER A 116 -1.58 -12.60 -12.89
C SER A 116 -0.63 -11.72 -13.72
N ALA A 117 -1.09 -10.55 -14.15
CA ALA A 117 -0.36 -9.66 -15.04
C ALA A 117 -0.25 -8.23 -14.48
N PHE A 118 0.84 -7.52 -14.82
CA PHE A 118 0.89 -6.08 -14.71
C PHE A 118 0.24 -5.45 -15.95
N LYS A 119 -0.77 -4.62 -15.76
CA LYS A 119 -1.61 -4.08 -16.84
C LYS A 119 -1.72 -2.56 -16.73
N MET A 120 -1.35 -1.87 -17.82
CA MET A 120 -1.67 -0.46 -17.97
C MET A 120 -3.16 -0.29 -18.32
N ALA A 121 -3.79 0.73 -17.77
CA ALA A 121 -5.17 1.06 -18.15
C ALA A 121 -5.22 1.57 -19.60
N SER A 122 -6.38 1.39 -20.25
CA SER A 122 -6.57 1.83 -21.64
C SER A 122 -6.21 3.30 -21.83
N GLY A 123 -5.42 3.60 -22.85
CA GLY A 123 -4.92 4.93 -23.17
C GLY A 123 -3.86 5.47 -22.20
N LYS A 124 -3.31 4.62 -21.30
CA LYS A 124 -2.19 4.96 -20.42
C LYS A 124 -0.90 4.35 -20.97
N GLN A 125 0.24 4.93 -20.56
CA GLN A 125 1.56 4.65 -21.10
C GLN A 125 2.51 4.20 -20.00
N LEU A 126 3.45 3.31 -20.34
CA LEU A 126 4.67 3.12 -19.55
C LEU A 126 5.73 4.07 -20.12
N GLN A 127 5.92 5.23 -19.48
CA GLN A 127 6.94 6.20 -19.89
C GLN A 127 8.33 5.77 -19.41
N LEU A 128 9.34 5.94 -20.27
CA LEU A 128 10.73 5.56 -20.02
C LEU A 128 11.66 6.79 -19.98
N GLY A 129 11.17 7.90 -19.48
CA GLY A 129 11.90 9.17 -19.43
C GLY A 129 11.03 10.32 -19.87
N ALA A 130 11.24 10.86 -21.07
CA ALA A 130 10.41 11.92 -21.63
C ALA A 130 9.03 11.41 -22.09
N ALA A 131 8.09 12.32 -22.29
CA ALA A 131 6.72 11.98 -22.67
C ALA A 131 6.64 11.26 -24.03
N GLU A 132 7.59 11.50 -24.91
CA GLU A 132 7.71 10.90 -26.23
C GLU A 132 8.30 9.49 -26.20
N GLU A 133 8.89 9.07 -25.04
CA GLU A 133 9.53 7.76 -24.90
C GLU A 133 8.64 6.85 -24.06
N HIS A 134 7.87 5.98 -24.72
CA HIS A 134 6.92 5.13 -24.00
C HIS A 134 6.53 3.87 -24.75
N ILE A 135 5.97 2.92 -24.02
CA ILE A 135 5.24 1.77 -24.54
C ILE A 135 3.76 1.97 -24.24
N SER A 136 2.91 1.86 -25.25
CA SER A 136 1.46 1.99 -25.09
C SER A 136 0.70 0.99 -25.96
N GLY A 137 -0.56 0.74 -25.62
CA GLY A 137 -1.47 -0.09 -26.40
C GLY A 137 -2.82 0.61 -26.55
N ASP A 138 -3.43 0.50 -27.72
CA ASP A 138 -4.77 1.03 -28.01
C ASP A 138 -5.88 -0.05 -27.99
N GLY A 139 -5.52 -1.29 -27.70
CA GLY A 139 -6.40 -2.47 -27.71
C GLY A 139 -6.26 -3.31 -28.98
N THR A 140 -5.56 -2.81 -29.99
CA THR A 140 -5.25 -3.48 -31.28
C THR A 140 -3.75 -3.64 -31.45
N ASP A 141 -3.00 -2.55 -31.27
CA ASP A 141 -1.56 -2.49 -31.51
C ASP A 141 -0.77 -2.13 -30.23
N ILE A 142 0.48 -2.57 -30.19
CA ILE A 142 1.48 -2.11 -29.20
C ILE A 142 2.41 -1.13 -29.91
N THR A 143 2.51 0.08 -29.40
CA THR A 143 3.41 1.12 -29.90
C THR A 143 4.63 1.26 -29.01
N PHE A 144 5.82 1.20 -29.60
CA PHE A 144 7.08 1.62 -29.00
C PHE A 144 7.40 3.01 -29.54
N ALA A 145 7.13 4.04 -28.75
CA ALA A 145 7.46 5.40 -29.12
C ALA A 145 8.86 5.76 -28.61
N VAL A 146 9.65 6.36 -29.47
CA VAL A 146 10.97 6.93 -29.16
C VAL A 146 10.91 8.42 -29.49
N GLY A 147 11.55 9.26 -28.68
CA GLY A 147 11.58 10.71 -28.91
C GLY A 147 12.20 11.08 -30.26
N SER A 148 12.04 12.35 -30.66
CA SER A 148 12.59 12.87 -31.92
C SER A 148 14.11 12.63 -32.00
N GLY A 149 14.56 11.88 -33.01
CA GLY A 149 15.96 11.49 -33.19
C GLY A 149 16.41 10.32 -32.35
N GLY A 150 15.47 9.64 -31.64
CA GLY A 150 15.75 8.41 -30.90
C GLY A 150 15.57 7.16 -31.76
N ASP A 151 16.16 6.06 -31.32
CA ASP A 151 16.14 4.76 -31.96
C ASP A 151 15.72 3.65 -31.01
N ILE A 152 15.11 2.59 -31.49
CA ILE A 152 15.01 1.32 -30.79
C ILE A 152 16.30 0.54 -31.06
N ASN A 153 17.23 0.53 -30.09
CA ASN A 153 18.51 -0.12 -30.24
C ASN A 153 18.39 -1.63 -29.99
N ILE A 154 18.60 -2.42 -31.03
CA ILE A 154 18.76 -3.87 -30.93
C ILE A 154 20.26 -4.18 -30.85
N GLY A 155 20.69 -4.87 -29.79
CA GLY A 155 22.12 -5.17 -29.57
C GLY A 155 22.71 -6.05 -30.66
N SER A 156 24.05 -5.96 -30.84
CA SER A 156 24.78 -6.82 -31.79
C SER A 156 24.53 -8.31 -31.48
N GLY A 157 24.24 -9.08 -32.50
CA GLY A 157 23.92 -10.52 -32.40
C GLY A 157 22.50 -10.83 -31.96
N ILE A 158 21.62 -9.81 -31.81
CA ILE A 158 20.21 -9.94 -31.49
C ILE A 158 19.41 -9.60 -32.77
N GLY A 159 18.44 -10.42 -33.12
CA GLY A 159 17.53 -10.19 -34.24
C GLY A 159 16.12 -9.84 -33.79
N LEU A 160 15.39 -9.15 -34.66
CA LEU A 160 13.95 -8.97 -34.53
C LEU A 160 13.27 -10.03 -35.41
N THR A 161 12.49 -10.95 -34.81
CA THR A 161 11.84 -12.06 -35.51
C THR A 161 10.38 -11.75 -35.77
N PHE A 162 9.89 -11.98 -36.98
CA PHE A 162 8.49 -11.85 -37.37
C PHE A 162 7.92 -13.24 -37.69
N GLY A 163 7.01 -13.74 -36.84
CA GLY A 163 6.37 -15.04 -37.03
C GLY A 163 7.22 -16.20 -36.51
N ASP A 164 8.01 -16.82 -37.38
CA ASP A 164 8.94 -17.88 -37.02
C ASP A 164 10.42 -17.42 -37.20
N ASP A 165 11.38 -18.31 -36.90
CA ASP A 165 12.82 -17.99 -36.97
C ASP A 165 13.32 -17.71 -38.41
N GLY A 166 12.48 -17.87 -39.42
CA GLY A 166 12.81 -17.62 -40.82
C GLY A 166 12.58 -16.17 -41.28
N GLU A 167 11.79 -15.40 -40.51
CA GLU A 167 11.41 -14.03 -40.86
C GLU A 167 11.93 -13.05 -39.78
N LYS A 168 13.10 -12.48 -40.02
CA LYS A 168 13.75 -11.55 -39.10
C LYS A 168 14.45 -10.39 -39.80
N ILE A 169 14.56 -9.27 -39.09
CA ILE A 169 15.48 -8.18 -39.39
C ILE A 169 16.64 -8.29 -38.43
N GLU A 170 17.83 -8.50 -38.89
CA GLU A 170 19.07 -8.51 -38.12
C GLU A 170 20.01 -7.40 -38.58
N GLY A 171 20.63 -6.70 -37.60
CA GLY A 171 21.80 -5.88 -37.88
C GLY A 171 23.04 -6.77 -37.84
N ASP A 172 23.83 -6.79 -38.93
CA ASP A 172 25.06 -7.57 -39.05
C ASP A 172 26.28 -6.87 -38.44
N GLY A 173 26.10 -5.66 -37.90
CA GLY A 173 27.17 -4.84 -37.30
C GLY A 173 28.00 -4.07 -38.33
N THR A 174 27.56 -4.09 -39.59
CA THR A 174 28.09 -3.25 -40.70
C THR A 174 26.96 -2.38 -41.24
N ASP A 175 27.26 -1.17 -41.72
CA ASP A 175 26.29 -0.20 -42.25
C ASP A 175 25.50 -0.73 -43.45
#